data_374f86a0e503760247a242e0873a1f61
#
_entry.id   374f86a0e503760247a242e0873a1f61
#
_cell.length_a   1.000
_cell.length_b   1.000
_cell.length_c   1.000
_cell.angle_alpha   90.00
_cell.angle_beta   90.00
_cell.angle_gamma   90.00
#
_symmetry.space_group_name_H-M   'P 1'
#
loop_
_entity.id
_entity.type
_entity.pdbx_description
1 polymer ?
#
loop_
_entity_poly.entity_id
_entity_poly.type
_entity_poly.pdbx_seq_one_letter_code
_entity_poly.pdbx_strand_id
1 'polypeptide(L)'
;MSRPIVAAAVVAGAVVLIAALYFLFAPSPTAPPGEGAAPPAERGDAARETIARLTEAGTGGQVDYDAAFEEAETHRREGRLADAQLLYFFAARNGHARAAFELGTMNDPLHHDPSTSLLAEPDAFQAFRWYSQALDGGVREAAGRLDALKRWADEQAAGGNAEAERLLLQWE
;
A
#
# COMPACT_ATOMS: atom_id res chain seq x y z
N MET A 1 57.58 -52.85 -1.87
CA MET A 1 56.29 -53.19 -1.26
C MET A 1 55.82 -51.97 -0.48
N SER A 2 54.53 -51.56 -0.69
CA SER A 2 53.72 -50.67 0.15
C SER A 2 53.67 -49.19 -0.32
N ARG A 3 52.70 -48.92 -1.16
CA ARG A 3 52.12 -47.58 -1.31
C ARG A 3 50.58 -47.68 -1.38
N PRO A 4 49.87 -47.57 -0.25
CA PRO A 4 48.48 -47.14 -0.33
C PRO A 4 48.07 -45.98 0.62
N ILE A 5 48.99 -45.30 1.30
CA ILE A 5 48.63 -44.33 2.35
C ILE A 5 48.37 -42.91 1.77
N VAL A 6 48.91 -42.57 0.60
CA VAL A 6 48.80 -41.22 0.00
C VAL A 6 47.42 -40.99 -0.64
N ALA A 7 46.75 -42.04 -1.13
CA ALA A 7 45.45 -41.88 -1.80
C ALA A 7 44.29 -41.57 -0.83
N ALA A 8 44.34 -42.03 0.41
CA ALA A 8 43.28 -41.78 1.38
C ALA A 8 43.27 -40.33 1.92
N ALA A 9 44.44 -39.68 1.98
CA ALA A 9 44.52 -38.31 2.49
C ALA A 9 43.99 -37.26 1.48
N VAL A 10 44.14 -37.53 0.18
CA VAL A 10 43.66 -36.63 -0.88
C VAL A 10 42.14 -36.64 -1.00
N VAL A 11 41.49 -37.81 -0.80
CA VAL A 11 40.01 -37.93 -0.86
C VAL A 11 39.36 -37.26 0.36
N ALA A 12 39.95 -37.38 1.56
CA ALA A 12 39.44 -36.73 2.75
C ALA A 12 39.52 -35.19 2.67
N GLY A 13 40.63 -34.66 2.11
CA GLY A 13 40.81 -33.22 1.91
C GLY A 13 39.80 -32.62 0.88
N ALA A 14 39.49 -33.35 -0.19
CA ALA A 14 38.54 -32.90 -1.20
C ALA A 14 37.10 -32.86 -0.67
N VAL A 15 36.68 -33.82 0.17
CA VAL A 15 35.34 -33.84 0.76
C VAL A 15 35.16 -32.69 1.77
N VAL A 16 36.17 -32.36 2.56
CA VAL A 16 36.12 -31.22 3.49
C VAL A 16 36.08 -29.90 2.77
N LEU A 17 36.82 -29.73 1.67
CA LEU A 17 36.79 -28.51 0.84
C LEU A 17 35.46 -28.32 0.12
N ILE A 18 34.84 -29.40 -0.36
CA ILE A 18 33.50 -29.35 -1.01
C ILE A 18 32.42 -28.99 0.03
N ALA A 19 32.50 -29.54 1.22
CA ALA A 19 31.57 -29.19 2.31
C ALA A 19 31.73 -27.73 2.78
N ALA A 20 32.97 -27.22 2.86
CA ALA A 20 33.23 -25.82 3.21
C ALA A 20 32.73 -24.85 2.11
N LEU A 21 32.92 -25.20 0.84
CA LEU A 21 32.39 -24.43 -0.29
C LEU A 21 30.87 -24.46 -0.35
N TYR A 22 30.23 -25.59 -0.04
CA TYR A 22 28.78 -25.70 0.02
C TYR A 22 28.20 -24.80 1.13
N PHE A 23 28.88 -24.72 2.29
CA PHE A 23 28.44 -23.82 3.39
C PHE A 23 28.66 -22.34 3.07
N LEU A 24 29.65 -21.98 2.26
CA LEU A 24 29.94 -20.61 1.84
C LEU A 24 29.00 -20.10 0.73
N PHE A 25 28.47 -21.02 -0.10
CA PHE A 25 27.60 -20.70 -1.24
C PHE A 25 26.17 -21.27 -1.12
N ALA A 26 25.85 -21.92 -0.01
CA ALA A 26 24.46 -22.32 0.24
C ALA A 26 23.60 -21.04 0.33
N PRO A 27 22.52 -20.92 -0.47
CA PRO A 27 21.58 -19.84 -0.27
C PRO A 27 21.11 -19.92 1.20
N SER A 28 21.15 -18.79 1.89
CA SER A 28 20.62 -18.69 3.25
C SER A 28 19.22 -19.29 3.25
N PRO A 29 18.87 -20.16 4.22
CA PRO A 29 17.48 -20.59 4.35
C PRO A 29 16.64 -19.32 4.43
N THR A 30 15.76 -19.11 3.46
CA THR A 30 14.75 -18.06 3.52
C THR A 30 14.10 -18.18 4.89
N ALA A 31 14.24 -17.14 5.70
CA ALA A 31 13.57 -17.09 6.99
C ALA A 31 12.08 -17.45 6.74
N PRO A 32 11.47 -18.27 7.59
CA PRO A 32 10.06 -18.53 7.47
C PRO A 32 9.34 -17.16 7.48
N PRO A 33 8.30 -16.95 6.66
CA PRO A 33 7.53 -15.72 6.72
C PRO A 33 7.14 -15.49 8.17
N GLY A 34 7.46 -14.29 8.67
CA GLY A 34 7.29 -13.95 10.10
C GLY A 34 5.86 -14.30 10.51
N GLU A 35 5.75 -15.05 11.62
CA GLU A 35 4.47 -15.33 12.27
C GLU A 35 3.80 -13.98 12.58
N GLY A 36 2.78 -13.62 11.82
CA GLY A 36 1.99 -12.39 11.99
C GLY A 36 1.62 -11.66 10.69
N ALA A 37 2.27 -11.93 9.57
CA ALA A 37 1.81 -11.39 8.30
C ALA A 37 0.77 -12.36 7.71
N ALA A 38 -0.50 -11.95 7.64
CA ALA A 38 -1.52 -12.68 6.90
C ALA A 38 -0.99 -13.02 5.49
N PRO A 39 -1.23 -14.26 4.98
CA PRO A 39 -0.80 -14.63 3.64
C PRO A 39 -1.32 -13.62 2.61
N PRO A 40 -0.59 -13.38 1.50
CA PRO A 40 -0.97 -12.39 0.48
C PRO A 40 -2.39 -12.57 -0.08
N ALA A 41 -2.95 -13.79 -0.01
CA ALA A 41 -4.29 -14.11 -0.47
C ALA A 41 -5.41 -13.58 0.45
N GLU A 42 -5.13 -13.30 1.71
CA GLU A 42 -6.13 -12.81 2.69
C GLU A 42 -6.24 -11.28 2.71
N ARG A 43 -5.36 -10.57 1.98
CA ARG A 43 -5.40 -9.12 1.91
C ARG A 43 -6.56 -8.67 1.03
N GLY A 44 -7.54 -8.05 1.65
CA GLY A 44 -8.73 -7.52 0.98
C GLY A 44 -9.91 -8.52 0.88
N ASP A 45 -9.81 -9.71 1.46
CA ASP A 45 -10.90 -10.70 1.40
C ASP A 45 -12.09 -10.26 2.28
N ALA A 46 -11.84 -9.73 3.47
CA ALA A 46 -12.89 -9.19 4.34
C ALA A 46 -13.62 -8.01 3.69
N ALA A 47 -12.89 -7.12 3.02
CA ALA A 47 -13.49 -6.03 2.27
C ALA A 47 -14.38 -6.51 1.11
N ARG A 48 -13.94 -7.53 0.36
CA ARG A 48 -14.74 -8.12 -0.74
C ARG A 48 -16.02 -8.74 -0.22
N GLU A 49 -15.96 -9.44 0.91
CA GLU A 49 -17.14 -10.01 1.57
C GLU A 49 -18.10 -8.89 2.03
N THR A 50 -17.58 -7.82 2.65
CA THR A 50 -18.38 -6.66 3.04
C THR A 50 -19.04 -6.00 1.82
N ILE A 51 -18.30 -5.77 0.74
CA ILE A 51 -18.84 -5.19 -0.50
C ILE A 51 -19.97 -6.07 -1.07
N ALA A 52 -19.77 -7.39 -1.14
CA ALA A 52 -20.79 -8.32 -1.60
C ALA A 52 -22.05 -8.24 -0.72
N ARG A 53 -21.90 -8.32 0.59
CA ARG A 53 -22.98 -8.22 1.56
C ARG A 53 -23.76 -6.90 1.44
N LEU A 54 -23.06 -5.75 1.36
CA LEU A 54 -23.71 -4.45 1.22
C LEU A 54 -24.45 -4.30 -0.12
N THR A 55 -23.87 -4.87 -1.18
CA THR A 55 -24.47 -4.85 -2.53
C THR A 55 -25.72 -5.73 -2.58
N GLU A 56 -25.73 -6.90 -1.94
CA GLU A 56 -26.86 -7.80 -1.87
C GLU A 56 -27.97 -7.28 -0.94
N ALA A 57 -27.61 -6.62 0.17
CA ALA A 57 -28.55 -6.04 1.12
C ALA A 57 -29.24 -4.77 0.59
N GLY A 58 -28.66 -4.13 -0.42
CA GLY A 58 -29.17 -2.90 -1.02
C GLY A 58 -30.59 -3.07 -1.54
N THR A 59 -31.58 -2.48 -0.87
CA THR A 59 -32.99 -2.51 -1.26
C THR A 59 -33.22 -1.50 -2.38
N GLY A 60 -33.77 -1.95 -3.51
CA GLY A 60 -34.05 -1.06 -4.65
C GLY A 60 -32.79 -0.58 -5.40
N GLY A 61 -31.66 -1.27 -5.23
CA GLY A 61 -30.39 -0.93 -5.89
C GLY A 61 -29.59 0.15 -5.15
N GLN A 62 -29.98 0.54 -3.95
CA GLN A 62 -29.26 1.53 -3.13
C GLN A 62 -28.35 0.84 -2.14
N VAL A 63 -27.05 0.95 -2.35
CA VAL A 63 -26.00 0.42 -1.47
C VAL A 63 -25.73 1.43 -0.36
N ASP A 64 -25.53 0.94 0.87
CA ASP A 64 -25.15 1.76 2.01
C ASP A 64 -23.63 2.03 1.99
N TYR A 65 -23.24 3.17 1.41
CA TYR A 65 -21.83 3.57 1.34
C TYR A 65 -21.32 4.17 2.65
N ASP A 66 -22.19 4.64 3.53
CA ASP A 66 -21.83 5.08 4.88
C ASP A 66 -21.38 3.86 5.70
N ALA A 67 -22.12 2.74 5.62
CA ALA A 67 -21.71 1.49 6.24
C ALA A 67 -20.38 0.96 5.70
N ALA A 68 -20.12 1.09 4.39
CA ALA A 68 -18.83 0.72 3.81
C ALA A 68 -17.68 1.58 4.36
N PHE A 69 -17.90 2.87 4.55
CA PHE A 69 -16.92 3.78 5.15
C PHE A 69 -16.65 3.43 6.61
N GLU A 70 -17.67 3.17 7.43
CA GLU A 70 -17.52 2.80 8.85
C GLU A 70 -16.74 1.47 9.02
N GLU A 71 -16.99 0.51 8.15
CA GLU A 71 -16.23 -0.74 8.10
C GLU A 71 -14.77 -0.50 7.71
N ALA A 72 -14.50 0.40 6.74
CA ALA A 72 -13.15 0.80 6.36
C ALA A 72 -12.39 1.41 7.55
N GLU A 73 -13.04 2.32 8.31
CA GLU A 73 -12.48 2.90 9.53
C GLU A 73 -12.13 1.83 10.58
N THR A 74 -12.97 0.80 10.70
CA THR A 74 -12.74 -0.32 11.60
C THR A 74 -11.51 -1.12 11.17
N HIS A 75 -11.42 -1.49 9.88
CA HIS A 75 -10.25 -2.18 9.35
C HIS A 75 -8.97 -1.37 9.50
N ARG A 76 -9.03 -0.06 9.25
CA ARG A 76 -7.88 0.85 9.44
C ARG A 76 -7.37 0.83 10.87
N ARG A 77 -8.27 0.93 11.87
CA ARG A 77 -7.91 0.87 13.29
C ARG A 77 -7.31 -0.48 13.73
N GLU A 78 -7.68 -1.55 13.05
CA GLU A 78 -7.15 -2.89 13.28
C GLU A 78 -5.87 -3.21 12.48
N GLY A 79 -5.34 -2.23 11.71
CA GLY A 79 -4.15 -2.41 10.89
C GLY A 79 -4.36 -3.24 9.61
N ARG A 80 -5.61 -3.56 9.27
CA ARG A 80 -6.00 -4.25 8.03
C ARG A 80 -6.11 -3.24 6.87
N LEU A 81 -4.97 -2.69 6.50
CA LEU A 81 -4.89 -1.55 5.59
C LEU A 81 -5.42 -1.87 4.19
N ALA A 82 -5.24 -3.11 3.71
CA ALA A 82 -5.74 -3.53 2.39
C ALA A 82 -7.27 -3.56 2.35
N ASP A 83 -7.91 -4.06 3.40
CA ASP A 83 -9.37 -4.07 3.52
C ASP A 83 -9.90 -2.64 3.64
N ALA A 84 -9.29 -1.81 4.49
CA ALA A 84 -9.67 -0.42 4.65
C ALA A 84 -9.60 0.34 3.32
N GLN A 85 -8.48 0.26 2.61
CA GLN A 85 -8.28 0.98 1.34
C GLN A 85 -9.29 0.54 0.28
N LEU A 86 -9.58 -0.76 0.17
CA LEU A 86 -10.55 -1.28 -0.79
C LEU A 86 -11.96 -0.77 -0.50
N LEU A 87 -12.37 -0.70 0.76
CA LEU A 87 -13.67 -0.17 1.17
C LEU A 87 -13.77 1.35 0.99
N TYR A 88 -12.71 2.11 1.33
CA TYR A 88 -12.68 3.55 1.02
C TYR A 88 -12.82 3.79 -0.49
N PHE A 89 -12.10 3.01 -1.30
CA PHE A 89 -12.16 3.13 -2.75
C PHE A 89 -13.56 2.80 -3.29
N PHE A 90 -14.19 1.74 -2.77
CA PHE A 90 -15.55 1.36 -3.12
C PHE A 90 -16.55 2.48 -2.78
N ALA A 91 -16.51 3.02 -1.56
CA ALA A 91 -17.39 4.10 -1.13
C ALA A 91 -17.13 5.40 -1.92
N ALA A 92 -15.87 5.82 -2.04
CA ALA A 92 -15.50 7.06 -2.74
C ALA A 92 -15.90 7.04 -4.22
N ARG A 93 -15.68 5.93 -4.93
CA ARG A 93 -16.10 5.80 -6.33
C ARG A 93 -17.61 5.92 -6.54
N ASN A 94 -18.37 5.71 -5.49
CA ASN A 94 -19.82 5.84 -5.49
C ASN A 94 -20.30 7.15 -4.82
N GLY A 95 -19.39 8.12 -4.66
CA GLY A 95 -19.74 9.47 -4.24
C GLY A 95 -19.64 9.75 -2.74
N HIS A 96 -19.16 8.79 -1.92
CA HIS A 96 -18.98 9.03 -0.50
C HIS A 96 -17.80 9.98 -0.25
N ALA A 97 -18.10 11.24 0.06
CA ALA A 97 -17.14 12.33 0.11
C ALA A 97 -16.05 12.15 1.19
N ARG A 98 -16.41 11.60 2.36
CA ARG A 98 -15.44 11.38 3.44
C ARG A 98 -14.45 10.28 3.06
N ALA A 99 -14.88 9.22 2.38
CA ALA A 99 -13.98 8.18 1.87
C ALA A 99 -13.00 8.74 0.82
N ALA A 100 -13.47 9.65 -0.04
CA ALA A 100 -12.60 10.36 -0.95
C ALA A 100 -11.54 11.20 -0.21
N PHE A 101 -11.91 11.87 0.88
CA PHE A 101 -10.96 12.63 1.70
C PHE A 101 -9.86 11.73 2.28
N GLU A 102 -10.21 10.55 2.82
CA GLU A 102 -9.23 9.60 3.37
C GLU A 102 -8.28 9.07 2.27
N LEU A 103 -8.80 8.75 1.08
CA LEU A 103 -7.96 8.39 -0.06
C LEU A 103 -7.04 9.54 -0.50
N GLY A 104 -7.51 10.78 -0.45
CA GLY A 104 -6.69 11.96 -0.68
C GLY A 104 -5.53 12.02 0.31
N THR A 105 -5.79 11.82 1.59
CA THR A 105 -4.77 11.82 2.65
C THR A 105 -3.72 10.72 2.46
N MET A 106 -4.13 9.52 2.05
CA MET A 106 -3.22 8.40 1.76
C MET A 106 -2.27 8.68 0.59
N ASN A 107 -2.69 9.51 -0.36
CA ASN A 107 -1.93 9.86 -1.56
C ASN A 107 -1.16 11.19 -1.43
N ASP A 108 -1.44 11.99 -0.40
CA ASP A 108 -0.90 13.33 -0.23
C ASP A 108 0.57 13.28 0.24
N PRO A 109 1.53 13.83 -0.49
CA PRO A 109 2.94 13.85 -0.09
C PRO A 109 3.20 14.57 1.24
N LEU A 110 2.30 15.44 1.69
CA LEU A 110 2.40 16.14 2.97
C LEU A 110 1.85 15.32 4.15
N HIS A 111 1.09 14.27 3.88
CA HIS A 111 0.35 13.49 4.88
C HIS A 111 0.53 11.98 4.74
N HIS A 112 1.22 11.53 3.69
CA HIS A 112 1.51 10.12 3.48
C HIS A 112 2.35 9.57 4.62
N ASP A 113 1.84 8.51 5.24
CA ASP A 113 2.55 7.73 6.26
C ASP A 113 2.70 6.28 5.77
N PRO A 114 3.93 5.82 5.46
CA PRO A 114 4.16 4.45 4.98
C PRO A 114 3.69 3.36 5.96
N SER A 115 3.53 3.69 7.25
CA SER A 115 3.05 2.74 8.26
C SER A 115 1.53 2.51 8.21
N THR A 116 0.78 3.46 7.63
CA THR A 116 -0.68 3.44 7.52
C THR A 116 -1.18 3.44 6.08
N SER A 117 -0.28 3.42 5.10
CA SER A 117 -0.57 3.35 3.68
C SER A 117 0.02 2.09 3.05
N LEU A 118 -0.68 1.53 2.05
CA LEU A 118 -0.14 0.47 1.20
C LEU A 118 0.68 1.02 0.03
N LEU A 119 0.65 2.33 -0.17
CA LEU A 119 1.43 2.98 -1.21
C LEU A 119 2.87 3.12 -0.74
N ALA A 120 3.82 2.67 -1.56
CA ALA A 120 5.24 2.87 -1.28
C ALA A 120 5.63 4.35 -1.37
N GLU A 121 5.00 5.09 -2.28
CA GLU A 121 5.20 6.52 -2.50
C GLU A 121 3.85 7.21 -2.69
N PRO A 122 3.71 8.48 -2.25
CA PRO A 122 2.50 9.26 -2.46
C PRO A 122 2.32 9.64 -3.93
N ASP A 123 1.07 9.88 -4.34
CA ASP A 123 0.71 10.36 -5.67
C ASP A 123 -0.09 11.66 -5.56
N ALA A 124 0.58 12.79 -5.79
CA ALA A 124 0.00 14.11 -5.65
C ALA A 124 -1.18 14.38 -6.63
N PHE A 125 -1.19 13.73 -7.81
CA PHE A 125 -2.35 13.83 -8.72
C PHE A 125 -3.57 13.09 -8.18
N GLN A 126 -3.36 11.91 -7.60
CA GLN A 126 -4.46 11.19 -6.95
C GLN A 126 -4.95 11.94 -5.73
N ALA A 127 -4.04 12.51 -4.92
CA ALA A 127 -4.42 13.37 -3.79
C ALA A 127 -5.30 14.53 -4.24
N PHE A 128 -4.90 15.26 -5.28
CA PHE A 128 -5.69 16.36 -5.86
C PHE A 128 -7.09 15.88 -6.29
N ARG A 129 -7.17 14.78 -7.03
CA ARG A 129 -8.45 14.26 -7.53
C ARG A 129 -9.41 13.86 -6.41
N TRP A 130 -8.89 13.16 -5.40
CA TRP A 130 -9.69 12.71 -4.28
C TRP A 130 -10.12 13.85 -3.37
N TYR A 131 -9.24 14.82 -3.10
CA TYR A 131 -9.62 16.01 -2.33
C TYR A 131 -10.63 16.89 -3.08
N SER A 132 -10.50 17.04 -4.41
CA SER A 132 -11.48 17.75 -5.21
C SER A 132 -12.85 17.08 -5.13
N GLN A 133 -12.92 15.76 -5.29
CA GLN A 133 -14.16 15.01 -5.12
C GLN A 133 -14.74 15.14 -3.70
N ALA A 134 -13.90 15.12 -2.68
CA ALA A 134 -14.32 15.31 -1.30
C ALA A 134 -14.91 16.71 -1.07
N LEU A 135 -14.27 17.74 -1.64
CA LEU A 135 -14.73 19.12 -1.56
C LEU A 135 -16.08 19.30 -2.26
N ASP A 136 -16.23 18.76 -3.45
CA ASP A 136 -17.50 18.77 -4.23
C ASP A 136 -18.62 18.06 -3.46
N GLY A 137 -18.28 17.00 -2.72
CA GLY A 137 -19.19 16.29 -1.84
C GLY A 137 -19.43 16.94 -0.48
N GLY A 138 -18.89 18.16 -0.25
CA GLY A 138 -19.16 18.98 0.94
C GLY A 138 -18.16 18.83 2.10
N VAL A 139 -17.08 18.06 1.95
CA VAL A 139 -15.99 17.97 2.96
C VAL A 139 -15.11 19.21 2.87
N ARG A 140 -15.45 20.25 3.65
CA ARG A 140 -14.78 21.58 3.59
C ARG A 140 -13.29 21.51 3.96
N GLU A 141 -12.87 20.56 4.77
CA GLU A 141 -11.47 20.34 5.14
C GLU A 141 -10.58 20.08 3.91
N ALA A 142 -11.16 19.51 2.84
CA ALA A 142 -10.45 19.24 1.60
C ALA A 142 -9.94 20.51 0.92
N ALA A 143 -10.59 21.66 1.08
CA ALA A 143 -10.11 22.93 0.55
C ALA A 143 -8.73 23.30 1.12
N GLY A 144 -8.56 23.19 2.44
CA GLY A 144 -7.28 23.46 3.08
C GLY A 144 -6.18 22.47 2.66
N ARG A 145 -6.56 21.23 2.36
CA ARG A 145 -5.63 20.21 1.82
C ARG A 145 -5.20 20.55 0.39
N LEU A 146 -6.12 20.95 -0.45
CA LEU A 146 -5.84 21.39 -1.83
C LEU A 146 -4.93 22.62 -1.86
N ASP A 147 -5.17 23.61 -0.98
CA ASP A 147 -4.31 24.78 -0.85
C ASP A 147 -2.88 24.41 -0.39
N ALA A 148 -2.76 23.47 0.53
CA ALA A 148 -1.46 22.98 0.99
C ALA A 148 -0.73 22.20 -0.11
N LEU A 149 -1.44 21.33 -0.82
CA LEU A 149 -0.91 20.57 -1.94
C LEU A 149 -0.44 21.48 -3.07
N LYS A 150 -1.18 22.56 -3.35
CA LYS A 150 -0.77 23.56 -4.34
C LYS A 150 0.54 24.22 -3.97
N ARG A 151 0.67 24.70 -2.73
CA ARG A 151 1.93 25.31 -2.25
C ARG A 151 3.11 24.35 -2.33
N TRP A 152 2.90 23.09 -1.96
CA TRP A 152 3.91 22.05 -2.12
C TRP A 152 4.30 21.87 -3.59
N ALA A 153 3.33 21.84 -4.50
CA ALA A 153 3.60 21.72 -5.94
C ALA A 153 4.35 22.94 -6.49
N ASP A 154 4.02 24.17 -6.06
CA ASP A 154 4.74 25.39 -6.42
C ASP A 154 6.23 25.32 -5.99
N GLU A 155 6.50 24.84 -4.78
CA GLU A 155 7.86 24.66 -4.26
C GLU A 155 8.64 23.57 -5.02
N GLN A 156 8.00 22.45 -5.34
CA GLN A 156 8.61 21.36 -6.11
C GLN A 156 8.90 21.76 -7.56
N ALA A 157 7.98 22.48 -8.19
CA ALA A 157 8.14 23.00 -9.56
C ALA A 157 9.28 24.01 -9.65
N ALA A 158 9.41 24.91 -8.65
CA ALA A 158 10.57 25.83 -8.55
C ALA A 158 11.91 25.09 -8.43
N GLY A 159 11.91 23.87 -7.91
CA GLY A 159 13.04 22.94 -7.86
C GLY A 159 13.27 22.15 -9.16
N GLY A 160 12.43 22.33 -10.20
CA GLY A 160 12.54 21.67 -11.49
C GLY A 160 11.81 20.30 -11.56
N ASN A 161 10.85 20.05 -10.65
CA ASN A 161 10.05 18.83 -10.69
C ASN A 161 8.94 18.97 -11.76
N ALA A 162 9.11 18.27 -12.89
CA ALA A 162 8.17 18.29 -14.01
C ALA A 162 6.78 17.71 -13.69
N GLU A 163 6.67 16.83 -12.70
CA GLU A 163 5.36 16.31 -12.26
C GLU A 163 4.59 17.38 -11.50
N ALA A 164 5.27 18.11 -10.62
CA ALA A 164 4.69 19.23 -9.89
C ALA A 164 4.24 20.35 -10.85
N GLU A 165 5.04 20.67 -11.88
CA GLU A 165 4.64 21.63 -12.92
C GLU A 165 3.33 21.20 -13.61
N ARG A 166 3.21 19.91 -13.97
CA ARG A 166 1.99 19.38 -14.58
C ARG A 166 0.79 19.36 -13.62
N LEU A 167 1.06 19.09 -12.33
CA LEU A 167 0.01 19.11 -11.32
C LEU A 167 -0.60 20.50 -11.17
N LEU A 168 0.22 21.56 -11.22
CA LEU A 168 -0.26 22.95 -11.11
C LEU A 168 -1.27 23.34 -12.19
N LEU A 169 -1.23 22.71 -13.37
CA LEU A 169 -2.22 22.94 -14.43
C LEU A 169 -3.65 22.50 -14.01
N GLN A 170 -3.81 21.78 -12.91
CA GLN A 170 -5.13 21.40 -12.40
C GLN A 170 -5.89 22.56 -11.72
N TRP A 171 -5.19 23.67 -11.42
CA TRP A 171 -5.78 24.86 -10.80
C TRP A 171 -6.01 26.02 -11.82
N GLU A 172 -5.65 25.84 -13.09
CA GLU A 172 -5.89 26.81 -14.16
C GLU A 172 -7.29 26.64 -14.78
#